data_c3808ef23cf1bb241e3457e39a88fed6
#
_entry.id   c3808ef23cf1bb241e3457e39a88fed6
#
_cell.length_a   1.000
_cell.length_b   1.000
_cell.length_c   1.000
_cell.angle_alpha   90.00
_cell.angle_beta   90.00
_cell.angle_gamma   90.00
#
_symmetry.space_group_name_H-M   'P 1'
#
loop_
_entity.id
_entity.type
_entity.pdbx_description
1 polymer ?
#
loop_
_entity_poly.entity_id
_entity_poly.type
_entity_poly.pdbx_seq_one_letter_code
_entity_poly.pdbx_strand_id
1 'polypeptide(L)'
;MIKPRLAITAFALSASAFVGLTMLENYREVAYIPVPGDVPTIGFGTTGGVRMGDTITPPKALARALSDAQKFEGALKKCVTVPLHQHEYDAYVSLMYNIGAQAFCNSTLVKKLNAGEYEAACQEIRRWNRQGGKASSGLTKRRETEYRQCMGAV
;
A
#
# COMPACT_ATOMS: atom_id res chain seq x y z
N MET A 1 -19.36 -12.36 -17.79
CA MET A 1 -19.93 -11.08 -17.32
C MET A 1 -18.88 -10.37 -16.49
N ILE A 2 -18.48 -9.16 -16.87
CA ILE A 2 -17.58 -8.32 -16.08
C ILE A 2 -18.40 -7.80 -14.89
N LYS A 3 -17.97 -8.10 -13.66
CA LYS A 3 -18.64 -7.57 -12.45
C LYS A 3 -18.56 -6.04 -12.46
N PRO A 4 -19.62 -5.32 -12.10
CA PRO A 4 -19.56 -3.87 -12.01
C PRO A 4 -18.61 -3.42 -10.87
N ARG A 5 -17.99 -2.25 -11.04
CA ARG A 5 -17.29 -1.58 -9.94
C ARG A 5 -18.30 -1.11 -8.90
N LEU A 6 -17.92 -1.18 -7.63
CA LEU A 6 -18.76 -0.78 -6.50
C LEU A 6 -18.23 0.52 -5.88
N ALA A 7 -19.09 1.22 -5.16
CA ALA A 7 -18.69 2.40 -4.40
C ALA A 7 -17.52 2.06 -3.45
N ILE A 8 -16.52 2.92 -3.38
CA ILE A 8 -15.30 2.67 -2.62
C ILE A 8 -15.57 2.40 -1.12
N THR A 9 -16.66 2.96 -0.59
CA THR A 9 -17.09 2.74 0.79
C THR A 9 -17.52 1.30 1.09
N ALA A 10 -17.83 0.51 0.05
CA ALA A 10 -18.23 -0.90 0.19
C ALA A 10 -17.05 -1.83 0.43
N PHE A 11 -15.81 -1.35 0.27
CA PHE A 11 -14.61 -2.19 0.35
C PHE A 11 -13.93 -2.14 1.71
N ALA A 12 -13.27 -3.25 2.04
CA ALA A 12 -12.19 -3.38 2.99
C ALA A 12 -11.06 -4.16 2.32
N LEU A 13 -9.84 -4.01 2.82
CA LEU A 13 -8.69 -4.79 2.36
C LEU A 13 -9.00 -6.28 2.49
N SER A 14 -8.84 -7.04 1.40
CA SER A 14 -9.08 -8.48 1.45
C SER A 14 -8.06 -9.19 2.34
N ALA A 15 -8.45 -10.33 2.93
CA ALA A 15 -7.55 -11.11 3.78
C ALA A 15 -6.30 -11.58 2.99
N SER A 16 -6.48 -11.99 1.73
CA SER A 16 -5.36 -12.40 0.87
C SER A 16 -4.42 -11.23 0.56
N ALA A 17 -4.95 -10.03 0.33
CA ALA A 17 -4.14 -8.84 0.11
C ALA A 17 -3.39 -8.42 1.38
N PHE A 18 -4.01 -8.53 2.56
CA PHE A 18 -3.33 -8.26 3.83
C PHE A 18 -2.18 -9.25 4.07
N VAL A 19 -2.39 -10.55 3.85
CA VAL A 19 -1.31 -11.55 3.93
C VAL A 19 -0.18 -11.21 2.95
N GLY A 20 -0.51 -10.93 1.70
CA GLY A 20 0.48 -10.53 0.68
C GLY A 20 1.28 -9.29 1.09
N LEU A 21 0.61 -8.30 1.67
CA LEU A 21 1.25 -7.07 2.17
C LEU A 21 2.25 -7.39 3.28
N THR A 22 1.88 -8.19 4.28
CA THR A 22 2.78 -8.56 5.38
C THR A 22 4.00 -9.36 4.90
N MET A 23 3.83 -10.19 3.87
CA MET A 23 4.95 -10.91 3.22
C MET A 23 5.93 -9.95 2.51
N LEU A 24 5.46 -8.83 1.99
CA LEU A 24 6.31 -7.82 1.35
C LEU A 24 7.12 -7.00 2.37
N GLU A 25 6.58 -6.77 3.57
CA GLU A 25 7.16 -5.87 4.56
C GLU A 25 8.23 -6.52 5.44
N ASN A 26 8.39 -7.83 5.43
CA ASN A 26 9.33 -8.57 6.28
C ASN A 26 9.23 -8.23 7.78
N TYR A 27 9.02 -9.25 8.61
CA TYR A 27 8.92 -9.05 10.05
C TYR A 27 10.26 -8.67 10.69
N ARG A 28 10.23 -7.63 11.55
CA ARG A 28 11.33 -7.22 12.41
C ARG A 28 10.89 -7.14 13.87
N GLU A 29 11.49 -7.96 14.71
CA GLU A 29 11.18 -7.99 16.15
C GLU A 29 11.63 -6.74 16.90
N VAL A 30 12.76 -6.18 16.51
CA VAL A 30 13.39 -5.02 17.15
C VAL A 30 13.29 -3.80 16.22
N ALA A 31 13.00 -2.65 16.79
CA ALA A 31 12.95 -1.39 16.04
C ALA A 31 14.27 -1.08 15.37
N TYR A 32 14.21 -0.64 14.12
CA TYR A 32 15.36 -0.31 13.29
C TYR A 32 15.08 0.92 12.41
N ILE A 33 16.11 1.49 11.84
CA ILE A 33 16.00 2.56 10.84
C ILE A 33 16.26 1.96 9.46
N PRO A 34 15.24 1.90 8.56
CA PRO A 34 15.37 1.24 7.25
C PRO A 34 16.45 1.84 6.35
N VAL A 35 16.51 3.17 6.30
CA VAL A 35 17.54 3.94 5.58
C VAL A 35 17.97 5.13 6.44
N PRO A 36 19.22 5.62 6.31
CA PRO A 36 19.68 6.80 7.04
C PRO A 36 18.72 7.99 6.86
N GLY A 37 18.29 8.58 7.97
CA GLY A 37 17.34 9.71 7.98
C GLY A 37 15.85 9.32 8.01
N ASP A 38 15.54 8.04 7.96
CA ASP A 38 14.18 7.53 8.12
C ASP A 38 13.76 7.48 9.60
N VAL A 39 12.46 7.22 9.84
CA VAL A 39 11.91 7.07 11.18
C VAL A 39 12.06 5.62 11.69
N PRO A 40 12.12 5.41 13.03
CA PRO A 40 12.13 4.06 13.61
C PRO A 40 10.93 3.24 13.14
N THR A 41 11.20 2.02 12.71
CA THR A 41 10.25 1.08 12.13
C THR A 41 10.32 -0.26 12.87
N ILE A 42 9.18 -0.94 13.07
CA ILE A 42 9.10 -2.24 13.76
C ILE A 42 8.02 -3.13 13.13
N GLY A 43 8.09 -4.41 13.40
CA GLY A 43 7.08 -5.38 12.97
C GLY A 43 7.02 -5.51 11.46
N PHE A 44 5.87 -5.25 10.86
CA PHE A 44 5.63 -5.25 9.42
C PHE A 44 5.55 -3.81 8.87
N GLY A 45 6.58 -3.01 9.11
CA GLY A 45 6.65 -1.66 8.57
C GLY A 45 5.93 -0.59 9.39
N THR A 46 5.48 -0.89 10.62
CA THR A 46 4.84 0.10 11.49
C THR A 46 5.85 1.15 11.96
N THR A 47 5.49 2.43 11.84
CA THR A 47 6.34 3.56 12.27
C THR A 47 5.71 4.40 13.37
N GLY A 48 4.38 4.42 13.48
CA GLY A 48 3.65 5.27 14.42
C GLY A 48 3.98 4.96 15.88
N GLY A 49 4.58 5.92 16.61
CA GLY A 49 4.92 5.80 18.03
C GLY A 49 6.06 4.85 18.34
N VAL A 50 6.82 4.40 17.34
CA VAL A 50 7.96 3.49 17.51
C VAL A 50 9.20 4.26 17.96
N ARG A 51 9.93 3.71 18.92
CA ARG A 51 11.22 4.22 19.42
C ARG A 51 12.30 3.17 19.25
N MET A 52 13.53 3.62 19.05
CA MET A 52 14.68 2.70 19.04
C MET A 52 14.78 1.97 20.39
N GLY A 53 14.98 0.64 20.29
CA GLY A 53 14.97 -0.26 21.45
C GLY A 53 13.62 -0.95 21.71
N ASP A 54 12.53 -0.51 21.08
CA ASP A 54 11.25 -1.20 21.17
C ASP A 54 11.34 -2.61 20.58
N THR A 55 10.57 -3.54 21.16
CA THR A 55 10.41 -4.91 20.68
C THR A 55 8.93 -5.25 20.49
N ILE A 56 8.62 -6.15 19.58
CA ILE A 56 7.25 -6.56 19.29
C ILE A 56 7.19 -8.06 18.94
N THR A 57 6.15 -8.74 19.38
CA THR A 57 5.89 -10.14 18.99
C THR A 57 5.11 -10.21 17.67
N PRO A 58 5.21 -11.33 16.92
CA PRO A 58 4.50 -11.47 15.64
C PRO A 58 2.98 -11.19 15.72
N PRO A 59 2.22 -11.71 16.69
CA PRO A 59 0.80 -11.41 16.80
C PRO A 59 0.50 -9.91 17.00
N LYS A 60 1.28 -9.23 17.84
CA LYS A 60 1.15 -7.79 18.06
C LYS A 60 1.54 -7.00 16.80
N ALA A 61 2.58 -7.45 16.07
CA ALA A 61 2.99 -6.83 14.83
C ALA A 61 1.90 -6.94 13.75
N LEU A 62 1.24 -8.09 13.63
CA LEU A 62 0.10 -8.27 12.71
C LEU A 62 -1.08 -7.35 13.08
N ALA A 63 -1.41 -7.26 14.36
CA ALA A 63 -2.49 -6.36 14.82
C ALA A 63 -2.18 -4.88 14.49
N ARG A 64 -0.93 -4.46 14.67
CA ARG A 64 -0.49 -3.09 14.31
C ARG A 64 -0.50 -2.87 12.80
N ALA A 65 -0.02 -3.83 12.02
CA ALA A 65 -0.05 -3.76 10.56
C ALA A 65 -1.49 -3.64 10.02
N LEU A 66 -2.44 -4.39 10.61
CA LEU A 66 -3.86 -4.27 10.25
C LEU A 66 -4.41 -2.88 10.60
N SER A 67 -4.10 -2.37 11.78
CA SER A 67 -4.49 -1.01 12.19
C SER A 67 -3.92 0.06 11.24
N ASP A 68 -2.67 -0.08 10.83
CA ASP A 68 -2.03 0.84 9.88
C ASP A 68 -2.70 0.74 8.50
N ALA A 69 -2.97 -0.46 8.01
CA ALA A 69 -3.70 -0.67 6.75
C ALA A 69 -5.08 0.00 6.79
N GLN A 70 -5.82 -0.11 7.89
CA GLN A 70 -7.13 0.55 8.07
C GLN A 70 -7.03 2.08 8.01
N LYS A 71 -5.96 2.68 8.51
CA LYS A 71 -5.72 4.13 8.36
C LYS A 71 -5.51 4.51 6.89
N PHE A 72 -4.75 3.70 6.14
CA PHE A 72 -4.56 3.90 4.71
C PHE A 72 -5.86 3.71 3.92
N GLU A 73 -6.68 2.72 4.28
CA GLU A 73 -8.02 2.56 3.71
C GLU A 73 -8.90 3.81 3.94
N GLY A 74 -8.85 4.37 5.14
CA GLY A 74 -9.55 5.62 5.46
C GLY A 74 -9.09 6.80 4.58
N ALA A 75 -7.79 6.92 4.35
CA ALA A 75 -7.25 7.95 3.46
C ALA A 75 -7.63 7.71 1.99
N LEU A 76 -7.56 6.45 1.52
CA LEU A 76 -7.99 6.05 0.17
C LEU A 76 -9.44 6.45 -0.10
N LYS A 77 -10.33 6.14 0.84
CA LYS A 77 -11.77 6.45 0.74
C LYS A 77 -12.07 7.95 0.73
N LYS A 78 -11.14 8.78 1.20
CA LYS A 78 -11.27 10.25 1.15
C LYS A 78 -10.77 10.85 -0.16
N CYS A 79 -9.70 10.32 -0.74
CA CYS A 79 -9.08 10.92 -1.93
C CYS A 79 -9.52 10.27 -3.25
N VAL A 80 -10.11 9.08 -3.24
CA VAL A 80 -10.67 8.42 -4.43
C VAL A 80 -12.20 8.52 -4.40
N THR A 81 -12.77 9.04 -5.47
CA THR A 81 -14.20 9.37 -5.54
C THR A 81 -14.97 8.50 -6.54
N VAL A 82 -14.28 7.62 -7.26
CA VAL A 82 -14.87 6.74 -8.27
C VAL A 82 -15.07 5.31 -7.73
N PRO A 83 -16.02 4.55 -8.28
CA PRO A 83 -16.20 3.14 -7.92
C PRO A 83 -15.00 2.29 -8.35
N LEU A 84 -14.73 1.21 -7.63
CA LEU A 84 -13.60 0.31 -7.86
C LEU A 84 -14.03 -1.16 -7.98
N HIS A 85 -13.12 -1.99 -8.44
CA HIS A 85 -13.09 -3.43 -8.18
C HIS A 85 -12.26 -3.74 -6.91
N GLN A 86 -12.51 -4.87 -6.26
CA GLN A 86 -11.74 -5.28 -5.08
C GLN A 86 -10.24 -5.36 -5.37
N HIS A 87 -9.85 -5.93 -6.50
CA HIS A 87 -8.44 -6.05 -6.87
C HIS A 87 -7.74 -4.70 -7.08
N GLU A 88 -8.45 -3.69 -7.59
CA GLU A 88 -7.94 -2.31 -7.71
C GLU A 88 -7.75 -1.70 -6.31
N TYR A 89 -8.75 -1.85 -5.45
CA TYR A 89 -8.71 -1.38 -4.06
C TYR A 89 -7.53 -1.97 -3.29
N ASP A 90 -7.37 -3.28 -3.35
CA ASP A 90 -6.28 -4.01 -2.68
C ASP A 90 -4.89 -3.56 -3.17
N ALA A 91 -4.73 -3.37 -4.48
CA ALA A 91 -3.48 -2.88 -5.06
C ALA A 91 -3.14 -1.46 -4.60
N TYR A 92 -4.13 -0.58 -4.52
CA TYR A 92 -3.92 0.79 -4.06
C TYR A 92 -3.61 0.87 -2.57
N VAL A 93 -4.23 0.04 -1.73
CA VAL A 93 -3.87 -0.04 -0.31
C VAL A 93 -2.43 -0.53 -0.15
N SER A 94 -2.01 -1.55 -0.89
CA SER A 94 -0.63 -2.05 -0.87
C SER A 94 0.38 -0.96 -1.27
N LEU A 95 0.11 -0.24 -2.35
CA LEU A 95 0.97 0.87 -2.78
C LEU A 95 1.02 1.96 -1.71
N MET A 96 -0.14 2.37 -1.19
CA MET A 96 -0.24 3.43 -0.18
C MET A 96 0.48 3.06 1.13
N TYR A 97 0.42 1.80 1.55
CA TYR A 97 1.15 1.30 2.72
C TYR A 97 2.66 1.53 2.58
N ASN A 98 3.20 1.42 1.37
CA ASN A 98 4.62 1.62 1.10
C ASN A 98 5.03 3.08 0.89
N ILE A 99 4.25 3.86 0.11
CA ILE A 99 4.62 5.23 -0.26
C ILE A 99 4.01 6.31 0.64
N GLY A 100 3.05 5.94 1.47
CA GLY A 100 2.31 6.85 2.35
C GLY A 100 1.08 7.49 1.71
N ALA A 101 0.13 7.85 2.56
CA ALA A 101 -1.17 8.38 2.14
C ALA A 101 -1.06 9.73 1.40
N GLN A 102 -0.20 10.62 1.89
CA GLN A 102 -0.03 11.95 1.28
C GLN A 102 0.53 11.86 -0.14
N ALA A 103 1.59 11.07 -0.34
CA ALA A 103 2.18 10.87 -1.65
C ALA A 103 1.18 10.23 -2.62
N PHE A 104 0.45 9.22 -2.17
CA PHE A 104 -0.57 8.57 -2.98
C PHE A 104 -1.70 9.54 -3.38
N CYS A 105 -2.33 10.20 -2.41
CA CYS A 105 -3.49 11.06 -2.67
C CYS A 105 -3.16 12.28 -3.54
N ASN A 106 -1.92 12.76 -3.53
CA ASN A 106 -1.46 13.87 -4.37
C ASN A 106 -0.89 13.42 -5.74
N SER A 107 -0.89 12.12 -6.03
CA SER A 107 -0.25 11.56 -7.22
C SER A 107 -1.06 11.79 -8.50
N THR A 108 -0.36 11.67 -9.62
CA THR A 108 -0.97 11.59 -10.95
C THR A 108 -1.88 10.37 -11.07
N LEU A 109 -1.58 9.27 -10.36
CA LEU A 109 -2.41 8.08 -10.30
C LEU A 109 -3.84 8.44 -9.84
N VAL A 110 -3.97 9.13 -8.72
CA VAL A 110 -5.29 9.50 -8.17
C VAL A 110 -6.03 10.47 -9.09
N LYS A 111 -5.33 11.40 -9.73
CA LYS A 111 -5.93 12.31 -10.72
C LYS A 111 -6.54 11.54 -11.90
N LYS A 112 -5.79 10.60 -12.48
CA LYS A 112 -6.27 9.73 -13.56
C LYS A 112 -7.44 8.85 -13.10
N LEU A 113 -7.30 8.25 -11.92
CA LEU A 113 -8.33 7.38 -11.35
C LEU A 113 -9.66 8.12 -11.17
N ASN A 114 -9.63 9.32 -10.58
CA ASN A 114 -10.82 10.13 -10.37
C ASN A 114 -11.41 10.70 -11.68
N ALA A 115 -10.63 10.73 -12.76
CA ALA A 115 -11.12 11.01 -14.12
C ALA A 115 -11.73 9.78 -14.81
N GLY A 116 -11.73 8.60 -14.16
CA GLY A 116 -12.24 7.35 -14.73
C GLY A 116 -11.26 6.63 -15.65
N GLU A 117 -10.00 7.06 -15.68
CA GLU A 117 -8.93 6.46 -16.50
C GLU A 117 -8.26 5.30 -15.75
N TYR A 118 -9.00 4.21 -15.50
CA TYR A 118 -8.60 3.11 -14.61
C TYR A 118 -7.31 2.42 -15.03
N GLU A 119 -7.17 2.04 -16.30
CA GLU A 119 -5.95 1.39 -16.80
C GLU A 119 -4.73 2.31 -16.71
N ALA A 120 -4.90 3.58 -17.09
CA ALA A 120 -3.83 4.56 -16.99
C ALA A 120 -3.43 4.82 -15.54
N ALA A 121 -4.38 4.80 -14.60
CA ALA A 121 -4.08 4.88 -13.17
C ALA A 121 -3.30 3.66 -12.69
N CYS A 122 -3.67 2.44 -13.06
CA CYS A 122 -2.90 1.23 -12.75
C CYS A 122 -1.46 1.31 -13.28
N GLN A 123 -1.26 1.84 -14.49
CA GLN A 123 0.09 1.99 -15.06
C GLN A 123 0.97 2.97 -14.26
N GLU A 124 0.41 3.98 -13.64
CA GLU A 124 1.15 4.92 -12.80
C GLU A 124 1.80 4.24 -11.57
N ILE A 125 1.29 3.08 -11.11
CA ILE A 125 1.89 2.31 -10.02
C ILE A 125 3.37 2.04 -10.29
N ARG A 126 3.74 1.68 -11.51
CA ARG A 126 5.10 1.32 -11.92
C ARG A 126 6.12 2.43 -11.74
N ARG A 127 5.69 3.69 -11.65
CA ARG A 127 6.59 4.86 -11.47
C ARG A 127 7.18 4.96 -10.07
N TRP A 128 6.58 4.27 -9.09
CA TRP A 128 7.01 4.29 -7.69
C TRP A 128 8.09 3.24 -7.38
N ASN A 129 9.14 3.20 -8.19
CA ASN A 129 10.20 2.19 -8.13
C ASN A 129 11.57 2.75 -7.72
N ARG A 130 11.62 3.98 -7.18
CA ARG A 130 12.86 4.65 -6.80
C ARG A 130 13.01 4.77 -5.30
N GLN A 131 14.26 4.63 -4.83
CA GLN A 131 14.67 4.90 -3.45
C GLN A 131 15.96 5.69 -3.48
N GLY A 132 16.04 6.81 -2.76
CA GLY A 132 17.19 7.70 -2.79
C GLY A 132 17.54 8.21 -4.21
N GLY A 133 16.52 8.44 -5.05
CA GLY A 133 16.69 8.91 -6.44
C GLY A 133 17.09 7.85 -7.44
N LYS A 134 17.42 6.62 -7.01
CA LYS A 134 17.84 5.50 -7.87
C LYS A 134 16.73 4.46 -8.00
N ALA A 135 16.65 3.83 -9.19
CA ALA A 135 15.75 2.70 -9.38
C ALA A 135 16.20 1.51 -8.51
N SER A 136 15.22 0.88 -7.84
CA SER A 136 15.43 -0.31 -7.02
C SER A 136 14.78 -1.51 -7.70
N SER A 137 15.53 -2.60 -7.87
CA SER A 137 15.01 -3.84 -8.45
C SER A 137 13.89 -4.45 -7.58
N GLY A 138 14.03 -4.38 -6.26
CA GLY A 138 12.99 -4.83 -5.33
C GLY A 138 11.70 -4.04 -5.47
N LEU A 139 11.79 -2.69 -5.51
CA LEU A 139 10.62 -1.84 -5.73
C LEU A 139 10.02 -2.05 -7.12
N THR A 140 10.82 -2.21 -8.15
CA THR A 140 10.33 -2.50 -9.51
C THR A 140 9.51 -3.78 -9.54
N LYS A 141 10.00 -4.86 -8.92
CA LYS A 141 9.29 -6.14 -8.81
C LYS A 141 7.99 -6.01 -8.02
N ARG A 142 8.02 -5.28 -6.90
CA ARG A 142 6.84 -5.01 -6.07
C ARG A 142 5.77 -4.24 -6.88
N ARG A 143 6.15 -3.18 -7.57
CA ARG A 143 5.25 -2.36 -8.41
C ARG A 143 4.65 -3.17 -9.57
N GLU A 144 5.40 -4.08 -10.15
CA GLU A 144 4.87 -4.96 -11.20
C GLU A 144 3.79 -5.91 -10.66
N THR A 145 3.99 -6.46 -9.46
CA THR A 145 2.98 -7.30 -8.79
C THR A 145 1.71 -6.49 -8.48
N GLU A 146 1.84 -5.30 -7.91
CA GLU A 146 0.72 -4.40 -7.61
C GLU A 146 0.00 -3.93 -8.89
N TYR A 147 0.73 -3.64 -9.96
CA TYR A 147 0.16 -3.30 -11.27
C TYR A 147 -0.68 -4.46 -11.82
N ARG A 148 -0.14 -5.68 -11.83
CA ARG A 148 -0.88 -6.86 -12.31
C ARG A 148 -2.13 -7.12 -11.49
N GLN A 149 -2.05 -6.96 -10.18
CA GLN A 149 -3.21 -7.03 -9.29
C GLN A 149 -4.25 -5.95 -9.66
N CYS A 150 -3.83 -4.71 -9.84
CA CYS A 150 -4.69 -3.60 -10.25
C CYS A 150 -5.41 -3.89 -11.57
N MET A 151 -4.74 -4.54 -12.51
CA MET A 151 -5.30 -4.95 -13.80
C MET A 151 -6.19 -6.21 -13.73
N GLY A 152 -6.31 -6.84 -12.55
CA GLY A 152 -7.08 -8.09 -12.39
C GLY A 152 -6.40 -9.31 -13.01
N ALA A 153 -5.09 -9.29 -13.17
CA ALA A 153 -4.30 -10.34 -13.82
C ALA A 153 -3.59 -11.28 -12.80
N VAL A 154 -4.22 -11.50 -11.63
CA VAL A 154 -3.76 -12.42 -10.56
C VAL A 154 -4.90 -13.28 -10.07
#